data_760e11f0b927e0b51fc8b24141afbdc0
#
_entry.id   760e11f0b927e0b51fc8b24141afbdc0
#
_cell.length_a   1.000
_cell.length_b   1.000
_cell.length_c   1.000
_cell.angle_alpha   90.00
_cell.angle_beta   90.00
_cell.angle_gamma   90.00
#
_symmetry.space_group_name_H-M   'P 1'
#
loop_
_entity.id
_entity.type
_entity.pdbx_description
1 polymer ?
#
loop_
_entity_poly.entity_id
_entity_poly.type
_entity_poly.pdbx_seq_one_letter_code
_entity_poly.pdbx_strand_id
1 'polypeptide(L)'
;GHAQTTLDFLHSIKENCPETVFHGTDVGHCYWSMGQRYLSELEAAGQQDSEQYRLAQANIEQGETYYCGDYTKGEHDNVYRENTMAENFRRAYDALPEGTSIMGIYGDAHVLVYEKDYSTGTVPSMAGQLRETYGDDLHTLDLSFADDVSAIGTTETVTLNGKEYTAVN
;
A
#
# COMPACT_ATOMS: atom_id res chain seq x y z
N GLY A 1 17.76 12.51 0.08
CA GLY A 1 16.77 12.28 1.08
C GLY A 1 15.93 11.05 0.81
N HIS A 2 14.92 10.85 1.62
CA HIS A 2 14.06 9.65 1.57
C HIS A 2 13.45 9.35 0.19
N ALA A 3 13.05 10.37 -0.57
CA ALA A 3 12.48 10.20 -1.91
C ALA A 3 13.46 9.53 -2.90
N GLN A 4 14.76 9.86 -2.85
CA GLN A 4 15.75 9.23 -3.71
C GLN A 4 15.97 7.77 -3.31
N THR A 5 16.06 7.47 -2.01
CA THR A 5 16.23 6.09 -1.52
C THR A 5 15.05 5.20 -1.93
N THR A 6 13.82 5.71 -1.85
CA THR A 6 12.63 4.98 -2.31
C THR A 6 12.68 4.72 -3.81
N LEU A 7 13.08 5.72 -4.59
CA LEU A 7 13.20 5.57 -6.04
C LEU A 7 14.28 4.55 -6.41
N ASP A 8 15.43 4.60 -5.77
CA ASP A 8 16.53 3.64 -5.97
C ASP A 8 16.10 2.22 -5.60
N PHE A 9 15.32 2.05 -4.52
CA PHE A 9 14.72 0.77 -4.14
C PHE A 9 13.79 0.22 -5.21
N LEU A 10 12.87 1.03 -5.74
CA LEU A 10 11.96 0.63 -6.81
C LEU A 10 12.71 0.27 -8.10
N HIS A 11 13.73 1.05 -8.47
CA HIS A 11 14.61 0.73 -9.61
C HIS A 11 15.33 -0.60 -9.41
N SER A 12 15.88 -0.83 -8.21
CA SER A 12 16.56 -2.08 -7.88
C SER A 12 15.63 -3.30 -7.99
N ILE A 13 14.37 -3.18 -7.55
CA ILE A 13 13.38 -4.24 -7.76
C ILE A 13 13.17 -4.49 -9.25
N LYS A 14 12.94 -3.44 -10.04
CA LYS A 14 12.70 -3.60 -11.49
C LYS A 14 13.90 -4.19 -12.24
N GLU A 15 15.12 -3.91 -11.81
CA GLU A 15 16.34 -4.45 -12.40
C GLU A 15 16.56 -5.93 -12.02
N ASN A 16 16.31 -6.29 -10.76
CA ASN A 16 16.63 -7.64 -10.24
C ASN A 16 15.43 -8.60 -10.30
N CYS A 17 14.19 -8.07 -10.32
CA CYS A 17 12.95 -8.82 -10.38
C CYS A 17 12.02 -8.17 -11.42
N PRO A 18 12.35 -8.23 -12.72
CA PRO A 18 11.63 -7.50 -13.78
C PRO A 18 10.17 -7.92 -13.95
N GLU A 19 9.81 -9.12 -13.47
CA GLU A 19 8.45 -9.65 -13.43
C GLU A 19 7.56 -9.01 -12.35
N THR A 20 8.15 -8.25 -11.42
CA THR A 20 7.39 -7.62 -10.33
C THR A 20 6.41 -6.58 -10.87
N VAL A 21 5.15 -6.74 -10.49
CA VAL A 21 4.07 -5.78 -10.78
C VAL A 21 3.80 -4.96 -9.52
N PHE A 22 3.77 -3.65 -9.67
CA PHE A 22 3.44 -2.73 -8.59
C PHE A 22 1.96 -2.36 -8.62
N HIS A 23 1.32 -2.44 -7.46
CA HIS A 23 -0.07 -2.03 -7.26
C HIS A 23 -0.13 -0.86 -6.28
N GLY A 24 -0.75 0.24 -6.69
CA GLY A 24 -1.11 1.33 -5.79
C GLY A 24 -2.41 0.98 -5.04
N THR A 25 -2.35 0.98 -3.73
CA THR A 25 -3.52 0.61 -2.90
C THR A 25 -3.96 1.70 -1.93
N ASP A 26 -3.20 2.76 -1.77
CA ASP A 26 -3.61 3.93 -0.98
C ASP A 26 -4.48 4.90 -1.80
N VAL A 27 -5.14 5.82 -1.12
CA VAL A 27 -5.88 6.92 -1.76
C VAL A 27 -4.95 7.89 -2.49
N GLY A 28 -5.47 8.66 -3.42
CA GLY A 28 -4.69 9.59 -4.25
C GLY A 28 -4.18 10.81 -3.50
N HIS A 29 -3.06 10.70 -2.79
CA HIS A 29 -2.48 11.82 -2.04
C HIS A 29 -2.07 13.03 -2.90
N CYS A 30 -1.80 12.83 -4.18
CA CYS A 30 -1.48 13.89 -5.14
C CYS A 30 -2.51 13.96 -6.28
N TYR A 31 -3.79 13.73 -5.96
CA TYR A 31 -4.88 13.64 -6.93
C TYR A 31 -5.01 14.89 -7.81
N TRP A 32 -4.82 16.09 -7.23
CA TRP A 32 -4.95 17.39 -7.93
C TRP A 32 -3.81 17.69 -8.93
N SER A 33 -2.71 16.97 -8.88
CA SER A 33 -1.53 17.21 -9.69
C SER A 33 -1.05 15.97 -10.44
N MET A 34 -0.38 15.06 -9.76
CA MET A 34 0.18 13.86 -10.39
C MET A 34 -0.89 12.88 -10.89
N GLY A 35 -2.01 12.76 -10.17
CA GLY A 35 -3.16 11.96 -10.61
C GLY A 35 -3.73 12.51 -11.92
N GLN A 36 -4.00 13.82 -11.99
CA GLN A 36 -4.51 14.47 -13.18
C GLN A 36 -3.52 14.39 -14.37
N ARG A 37 -2.23 14.56 -14.10
CA ARG A 37 -1.20 14.42 -15.14
C ARG A 37 -1.17 13.01 -15.70
N TYR A 38 -1.18 11.99 -14.84
CA TYR A 38 -1.17 10.59 -15.28
C TYR A 38 -2.41 10.24 -16.10
N LEU A 39 -3.58 10.71 -15.68
CA LEU A 39 -4.81 10.54 -16.44
C LEU A 39 -4.70 11.15 -17.84
N SER A 40 -4.19 12.39 -17.94
CA SER A 40 -3.98 13.07 -19.23
C SER A 40 -2.96 12.35 -20.12
N GLU A 41 -1.91 11.75 -19.56
CA GLU A 41 -0.93 10.95 -20.31
C GLU A 41 -1.59 9.68 -20.88
N LEU A 42 -2.47 9.01 -20.12
CA LEU A 42 -3.24 7.86 -20.60
C LEU A 42 -4.24 8.25 -21.71
N GLU A 43 -4.88 9.41 -21.60
CA GLU A 43 -5.75 9.97 -22.63
C GLU A 43 -4.98 10.24 -23.92
N ALA A 44 -3.82 10.91 -23.83
CA ALA A 44 -2.95 11.17 -24.96
C ALA A 44 -2.43 9.91 -25.64
N ALA A 45 -2.29 8.82 -24.88
CA ALA A 45 -1.93 7.49 -25.37
C ALA A 45 -3.11 6.68 -25.93
N GLY A 46 -4.34 7.22 -25.92
CA GLY A 46 -5.54 6.52 -26.38
C GLY A 46 -5.97 5.35 -25.49
N GLN A 47 -5.67 5.41 -24.18
CA GLN A 47 -5.91 4.34 -23.22
C GLN A 47 -7.14 4.56 -22.34
N GLN A 48 -8.13 5.32 -22.78
CA GLN A 48 -9.33 5.64 -22.01
C GLN A 48 -10.17 4.41 -21.63
N ASP A 49 -10.09 3.34 -22.40
CA ASP A 49 -10.79 2.08 -22.16
C ASP A 49 -9.97 1.09 -21.31
N SER A 50 -8.74 1.45 -20.90
CA SER A 50 -7.85 0.60 -20.12
C SER A 50 -8.25 0.49 -18.65
N GLU A 51 -7.81 -0.58 -18.00
CA GLU A 51 -7.95 -0.72 -16.54
C GLU A 51 -7.16 0.37 -15.81
N GLN A 52 -5.97 0.71 -16.29
CA GLN A 52 -5.13 1.78 -15.73
C GLN A 52 -5.85 3.13 -15.71
N TYR A 53 -6.62 3.44 -16.76
CA TYR A 53 -7.39 4.68 -16.81
C TYR A 53 -8.49 4.69 -15.75
N ARG A 54 -9.24 3.59 -15.61
CA ARG A 54 -10.29 3.45 -14.58
C ARG A 54 -9.70 3.51 -13.17
N LEU A 55 -8.55 2.88 -12.93
CA LEU A 55 -7.88 2.93 -11.64
C LEU A 55 -7.33 4.33 -11.32
N ALA A 56 -6.82 5.06 -12.33
CA ALA A 56 -6.38 6.44 -12.16
C ALA A 56 -7.55 7.37 -11.79
N GLN A 57 -8.70 7.23 -12.47
CA GLN A 57 -9.91 7.97 -12.12
C GLN A 57 -10.37 7.67 -10.70
N ALA A 58 -10.48 6.39 -10.34
CA ALA A 58 -10.89 5.98 -8.99
C ALA A 58 -9.93 6.52 -7.92
N ASN A 59 -8.63 6.50 -8.17
CA ASN A 59 -7.63 7.03 -7.24
C ASN A 59 -7.75 8.55 -7.05
N ILE A 60 -8.08 9.30 -8.10
CA ILE A 60 -8.37 10.75 -8.03
C ILE A 60 -9.61 10.98 -7.15
N GLU A 61 -10.71 10.28 -7.40
CA GLU A 61 -11.95 10.39 -6.62
C GLU A 61 -11.73 10.02 -5.14
N GLN A 62 -10.94 8.98 -4.88
CA GLN A 62 -10.56 8.57 -3.52
C GLN A 62 -9.75 9.65 -2.81
N GLY A 63 -8.80 10.26 -3.51
CA GLY A 63 -8.02 11.37 -2.97
C GLY A 63 -8.88 12.58 -2.64
N GLU A 64 -9.77 12.96 -3.55
CA GLU A 64 -10.71 14.07 -3.34
C GLU A 64 -11.59 13.83 -2.13
N THR A 65 -12.13 12.61 -1.98
CA THR A 65 -12.96 12.22 -0.82
C THR A 65 -12.15 12.27 0.47
N TYR A 66 -10.95 11.69 0.48
CA TYR A 66 -10.08 11.67 1.67
C TYR A 66 -9.74 13.08 2.17
N TYR A 67 -9.47 14.02 1.27
CA TYR A 67 -9.17 15.41 1.58
C TYR A 67 -10.41 16.30 1.71
N CYS A 68 -11.61 15.71 1.86
CA CYS A 68 -12.87 16.43 2.02
C CYS A 68 -13.12 17.48 0.92
N GLY A 69 -12.70 17.19 -0.31
CA GLY A 69 -12.82 18.05 -1.49
C GLY A 69 -11.79 19.18 -1.61
N ASP A 70 -10.94 19.38 -0.59
CA ASP A 70 -9.95 20.47 -0.61
C ASP A 70 -8.71 20.14 0.23
N TYR A 71 -7.66 19.62 -0.42
CA TYR A 71 -6.41 19.25 0.23
C TYR A 71 -5.70 20.39 0.96
N THR A 72 -6.03 21.66 0.67
CA THR A 72 -5.41 22.82 1.29
C THR A 72 -5.92 23.10 2.71
N LYS A 73 -7.07 22.55 3.07
CA LYS A 73 -7.71 22.74 4.39
C LYS A 73 -7.10 21.91 5.50
N GLY A 74 -6.34 20.86 5.16
CA GLY A 74 -5.78 19.92 6.13
C GLY A 74 -6.81 19.02 6.82
N GLU A 75 -8.03 18.94 6.29
CA GLU A 75 -9.07 18.02 6.73
C GLU A 75 -8.88 16.68 6.04
N HIS A 76 -8.97 15.58 6.82
CA HIS A 76 -8.74 14.23 6.31
C HIS A 76 -9.76 13.25 6.86
N ASP A 77 -10.39 12.45 6.00
CA ASP A 77 -11.22 11.33 6.41
C ASP A 77 -10.39 10.04 6.51
N ASN A 78 -9.77 9.84 7.69
CA ASN A 78 -8.91 8.67 7.93
C ASN A 78 -9.71 7.37 8.01
N VAL A 79 -10.98 7.40 8.42
CA VAL A 79 -11.88 6.23 8.39
C VAL A 79 -12.11 5.79 6.96
N TYR A 80 -12.41 6.73 6.09
CA TYR A 80 -12.53 6.47 4.66
C TYR A 80 -11.24 5.87 4.08
N ARG A 81 -10.08 6.44 4.44
CA ARG A 81 -8.78 5.97 3.95
C ARG A 81 -8.49 4.53 4.36
N GLU A 82 -8.68 4.16 5.64
CA GLU A 82 -8.46 2.78 6.10
C GLU A 82 -9.33 1.78 5.33
N ASN A 83 -10.60 2.07 5.19
CA ASN A 83 -11.53 1.23 4.45
C ASN A 83 -11.12 1.12 2.97
N THR A 84 -10.79 2.24 2.35
CA THR A 84 -10.41 2.30 0.93
C THR A 84 -9.11 1.55 0.65
N MET A 85 -8.10 1.65 1.53
CA MET A 85 -6.87 0.88 1.39
C MET A 85 -7.12 -0.63 1.46
N ALA A 86 -7.96 -1.07 2.40
CA ALA A 86 -8.32 -2.48 2.53
C ALA A 86 -9.08 -2.98 1.28
N GLU A 87 -10.00 -2.19 0.74
CA GLU A 87 -10.74 -2.50 -0.48
C GLU A 87 -9.83 -2.55 -1.71
N ASN A 88 -8.95 -1.56 -1.87
CA ASN A 88 -7.99 -1.50 -2.97
C ASN A 88 -7.02 -2.70 -2.93
N PHE A 89 -6.57 -3.09 -1.73
CA PHE A 89 -5.73 -4.27 -1.56
C PHE A 89 -6.47 -5.54 -1.97
N ARG A 90 -7.70 -5.77 -1.46
CA ARG A 90 -8.51 -6.94 -1.82
C ARG A 90 -8.71 -7.01 -3.33
N ARG A 91 -9.10 -5.90 -3.96
CA ARG A 91 -9.27 -5.84 -5.43
C ARG A 91 -7.99 -6.27 -6.16
N ALA A 92 -6.82 -5.77 -5.72
CA ALA A 92 -5.56 -6.11 -6.37
C ALA A 92 -5.18 -7.57 -6.12
N TYR A 93 -5.30 -8.06 -4.90
CA TYR A 93 -4.90 -9.42 -4.52
C TYR A 93 -5.83 -10.48 -5.08
N ASP A 94 -7.15 -10.30 -4.98
CA ASP A 94 -8.14 -11.27 -5.43
C ASP A 94 -8.16 -11.43 -6.97
N ALA A 95 -7.57 -10.48 -7.70
CA ALA A 95 -7.40 -10.57 -9.15
C ALA A 95 -6.13 -11.34 -9.56
N LEU A 96 -5.23 -11.67 -8.62
CA LEU A 96 -4.01 -12.41 -8.91
C LEU A 96 -4.29 -13.91 -9.13
N PRO A 97 -3.45 -14.59 -9.91
CA PRO A 97 -3.53 -16.06 -10.02
C PRO A 97 -3.38 -16.72 -8.66
N GLU A 98 -4.08 -17.83 -8.46
CA GLU A 98 -3.95 -18.66 -7.25
C GLU A 98 -2.49 -19.03 -6.98
N GLY A 99 -2.08 -18.94 -5.72
CA GLY A 99 -0.71 -19.19 -5.27
C GLY A 99 0.26 -18.01 -5.47
N THR A 100 -0.21 -16.86 -5.96
CA THR A 100 0.61 -15.65 -6.03
C THR A 100 0.72 -15.01 -4.64
N SER A 101 1.94 -14.62 -4.26
CA SER A 101 2.18 -13.84 -3.04
C SER A 101 2.29 -12.37 -3.37
N ILE A 102 1.82 -11.51 -2.47
CA ILE A 102 1.94 -10.06 -2.54
C ILE A 102 2.66 -9.54 -1.29
N MET A 103 3.50 -8.54 -1.46
CA MET A 103 4.11 -7.81 -0.35
C MET A 103 3.63 -6.36 -0.39
N GLY A 104 3.11 -5.86 0.71
CA GLY A 104 2.73 -4.47 0.89
C GLY A 104 3.74 -3.70 1.74
N ILE A 105 3.95 -2.41 1.45
CA ILE A 105 4.75 -1.49 2.25
C ILE A 105 3.86 -0.31 2.62
N TYR A 106 3.61 -0.14 3.91
CA TYR A 106 2.70 0.87 4.46
C TYR A 106 3.31 1.53 5.69
N GLY A 107 2.72 2.62 6.14
CA GLY A 107 3.02 3.18 7.46
C GLY A 107 2.57 2.23 8.58
N ASP A 108 3.27 2.25 9.70
CA ASP A 108 3.06 1.38 10.86
C ASP A 108 1.60 1.34 11.33
N ALA A 109 0.95 2.48 11.42
CA ALA A 109 -0.46 2.58 11.83
C ALA A 109 -1.43 1.72 10.99
N HIS A 110 -1.04 1.36 9.75
CA HIS A 110 -1.88 0.59 8.84
C HIS A 110 -1.60 -0.92 8.86
N VAL A 111 -0.46 -1.34 9.44
CA VAL A 111 0.00 -2.74 9.46
C VAL A 111 -0.20 -3.44 10.81
N LEU A 112 -0.60 -2.73 11.85
CA LEU A 112 -0.84 -3.26 13.18
C LEU A 112 -2.25 -3.86 13.27
N VAL A 113 -2.35 -5.18 13.16
CA VAL A 113 -3.63 -5.92 13.00
C VAL A 113 -4.63 -5.75 14.15
N TYR A 114 -4.18 -5.36 15.34
CA TYR A 114 -5.03 -5.16 16.52
C TYR A 114 -5.38 -3.70 16.80
N GLU A 115 -4.84 -2.80 15.97
CA GLU A 115 -5.06 -1.39 16.12
C GLU A 115 -6.27 -0.92 15.31
N LYS A 116 -6.69 0.29 15.61
CA LYS A 116 -7.75 0.99 14.91
C LYS A 116 -7.18 2.23 14.23
N ASP A 117 -8.00 2.84 13.38
CA ASP A 117 -7.62 4.11 12.77
C ASP A 117 -7.17 5.11 13.85
N TYR A 118 -6.04 5.76 13.59
CA TYR A 118 -5.35 6.61 14.58
C TYR A 118 -6.09 7.92 14.89
N SER A 119 -7.09 8.29 14.11
CA SER A 119 -7.79 9.56 14.26
C SER A 119 -9.05 9.44 15.09
N THR A 120 -9.85 8.39 14.90
CA THR A 120 -11.14 8.24 15.57
C THR A 120 -11.21 6.99 16.45
N GLY A 121 -10.39 5.98 16.18
CA GLY A 121 -10.43 4.69 16.86
C GLY A 121 -11.71 3.91 16.60
N THR A 122 -12.41 4.16 15.48
CA THR A 122 -13.73 3.58 15.22
C THR A 122 -13.68 2.36 14.30
N VAL A 123 -12.76 2.31 13.34
CA VAL A 123 -12.61 1.17 12.43
C VAL A 123 -11.25 0.49 12.64
N PRO A 124 -11.17 -0.84 12.38
CA PRO A 124 -9.88 -1.52 12.41
C PRO A 124 -8.91 -0.88 11.40
N SER A 125 -7.61 -0.97 11.67
CA SER A 125 -6.57 -0.65 10.68
C SER A 125 -6.78 -1.45 9.39
N MET A 126 -6.15 -1.02 8.29
CA MET A 126 -6.16 -1.79 7.04
C MET A 126 -5.78 -3.26 7.27
N ALA A 127 -4.68 -3.53 7.99
CA ALA A 127 -4.25 -4.89 8.29
C ALA A 127 -5.26 -5.65 9.15
N GLY A 128 -5.93 -4.99 10.11
CA GLY A 128 -7.01 -5.58 10.89
C GLY A 128 -8.17 -6.04 10.02
N GLN A 129 -8.61 -5.20 9.08
CA GLN A 129 -9.65 -5.54 8.11
C GLN A 129 -9.25 -6.66 7.15
N LEU A 130 -7.98 -6.68 6.70
CA LEU A 130 -7.46 -7.74 5.84
C LEU A 130 -7.32 -9.06 6.59
N ARG A 131 -6.97 -9.02 7.89
CA ARG A 131 -6.93 -10.21 8.76
C ARG A 131 -8.29 -10.88 8.89
N GLU A 132 -9.37 -10.12 8.97
CA GLU A 132 -10.73 -10.66 8.97
C GLU A 132 -11.05 -11.41 7.67
N THR A 133 -10.46 -11.00 6.54
CA THR A 133 -10.68 -11.63 5.23
C THR A 133 -9.78 -12.83 5.01
N TYR A 134 -8.47 -12.69 5.27
CA TYR A 134 -7.44 -13.65 4.86
C TYR A 134 -6.90 -14.51 6.02
N GLY A 135 -7.31 -14.22 7.26
CA GLY A 135 -6.91 -15.03 8.41
C GLY A 135 -5.40 -15.13 8.58
N ASP A 136 -4.91 -16.35 8.76
CA ASP A 136 -3.50 -16.64 9.01
C ASP A 136 -2.60 -16.55 7.76
N ASP A 137 -3.19 -16.36 6.58
CA ASP A 137 -2.43 -16.10 5.35
C ASP A 137 -1.87 -14.66 5.31
N LEU A 138 -2.41 -13.76 6.14
CA LEU A 138 -1.88 -12.41 6.29
C LEU A 138 -0.79 -12.38 7.37
N HIS A 139 0.42 -12.02 6.96
CA HIS A 139 1.53 -11.74 7.86
C HIS A 139 1.86 -10.25 7.82
N THR A 140 2.01 -9.63 8.98
CA THR A 140 2.42 -8.23 9.10
C THR A 140 3.69 -8.13 9.96
N LEU A 141 4.54 -7.18 9.60
CA LEU A 141 5.77 -6.89 10.32
C LEU A 141 5.90 -5.38 10.49
N ASP A 142 6.00 -4.95 11.74
CA ASP A 142 6.34 -3.56 12.06
C ASP A 142 7.86 -3.40 12.06
N LEU A 143 8.35 -2.51 11.18
CA LEU A 143 9.77 -2.20 11.05
C LEU A 143 10.15 -0.86 11.71
N SER A 144 9.25 -0.25 12.48
CA SER A 144 9.47 1.06 13.11
C SER A 144 10.69 1.07 14.05
N PHE A 145 11.06 -0.10 14.57
CA PHE A 145 12.18 -0.29 15.49
C PHE A 145 13.37 -1.03 14.87
N ALA A 146 13.43 -1.13 13.55
CA ALA A 146 14.45 -1.92 12.84
C ALA A 146 15.89 -1.40 13.06
N ASP A 147 16.07 -0.17 13.51
CA ASP A 147 17.40 0.40 13.87
C ASP A 147 17.95 -0.18 15.19
N ASP A 148 17.11 -0.78 16.02
CA ASP A 148 17.49 -1.45 17.25
C ASP A 148 16.97 -2.90 17.28
N VAL A 149 17.56 -3.74 16.44
CA VAL A 149 17.25 -5.19 16.39
C VAL A 149 17.46 -5.90 17.73
N SER A 150 18.15 -5.32 18.68
CA SER A 150 18.34 -5.88 20.02
C SER A 150 17.08 -5.76 20.89
N ALA A 151 16.17 -4.83 20.54
CA ALA A 151 14.89 -4.61 21.22
C ALA A 151 13.76 -5.49 20.64
N ILE A 152 13.96 -6.06 19.46
CA ILE A 152 12.94 -6.85 18.75
C ILE A 152 13.14 -8.34 19.00
N GLY A 153 13.03 -8.80 20.20
CA GLY A 153 12.87 -10.21 20.61
C GLY A 153 13.68 -11.26 19.84
N THR A 154 13.04 -12.14 19.13
CA THR A 154 13.69 -13.27 18.46
C THR A 154 13.78 -13.06 16.94
N THR A 155 14.96 -13.35 16.39
CA THR A 155 15.13 -13.44 14.95
C THR A 155 14.94 -14.88 14.45
N GLU A 156 14.29 -15.05 13.32
CA GLU A 156 14.21 -16.34 12.64
C GLU A 156 14.82 -16.24 11.23
N THR A 157 15.33 -17.36 10.72
CA THR A 157 15.81 -17.43 9.35
C THR A 157 14.66 -17.88 8.44
N VAL A 158 14.31 -17.04 7.48
CA VAL A 158 13.29 -17.33 6.46
C VAL A 158 13.99 -17.56 5.13
N THR A 159 13.64 -18.66 4.45
CA THR A 159 14.17 -18.95 3.11
C THR A 159 13.12 -18.56 2.07
N LEU A 160 13.45 -17.58 1.23
CA LEU A 160 12.64 -17.17 0.08
C LEU A 160 13.44 -17.43 -1.20
N ASN A 161 12.85 -18.20 -2.12
CA ASN A 161 13.48 -18.54 -3.40
C ASN A 161 14.90 -19.12 -3.28
N GLY A 162 15.15 -19.93 -2.24
CA GLY A 162 16.45 -20.56 -1.99
C GLY A 162 17.51 -19.65 -1.38
N LYS A 163 17.15 -18.43 -1.00
CA LYS A 163 18.03 -17.46 -0.32
C LYS A 163 17.54 -17.24 1.11
N GLU A 164 18.49 -17.28 2.04
CA GLU A 164 18.19 -17.06 3.46
C GLU A 164 18.16 -15.57 3.80
N TYR A 165 17.16 -15.19 4.60
CA TYR A 165 17.01 -13.85 5.17
C TYR A 165 16.78 -13.97 6.66
N THR A 166 17.25 -13.01 7.42
CA THR A 166 16.95 -12.91 8.84
C THR A 166 15.68 -12.06 8.98
N ALA A 167 14.60 -12.68 9.43
CA ALA A 167 13.37 -12.00 9.80
C ALA A 167 13.35 -11.76 11.31
N VAL A 168 12.73 -10.69 11.74
CA VAL A 168 12.55 -10.32 13.15
C VAL A 168 11.09 -10.56 13.50
N ASN A 169 10.87 -11.31 14.61
CA ASN A 169 9.54 -11.60 15.15
C ASN A 169 9.23 -10.68 16.32
#